data_19bb6a4df0ef7499039cbcd66dc097b2
#
_entry.id   19bb6a4df0ef7499039cbcd66dc097b2
#
_cell.length_a   1.000
_cell.length_b   1.000
_cell.length_c   1.000
_cell.angle_alpha   90.00
_cell.angle_beta   90.00
_cell.angle_gamma   90.00
#
_symmetry.space_group_name_H-M   'P 1'
#
loop_
_entity.id
_entity.type
_entity.pdbx_description
1 polymer ?
#
loop_
_entity_poly.entity_id
_entity_poly.type
_entity_poly.pdbx_seq_one_letter_code
_entity_poly.pdbx_strand_id
1 'polypeptide(L)'
;MARAKALAVIVAVVALVATRGVVQRASAQDPRPAAPGSVRLYVLDAGTLESDPARYRLTKEDVGTTQLSVAAYVIVHPKGVLLWDTGAVPDEAWAPTGSLVQQRIVLPDGQERRVMIRSPLKTQLAASGYAPRDVTHVALSHYHWDHTANANAFAGATWLVRQVERDAMFAEKPIGTATPMTYAALENSRTTLVTSDEHDVFGDGTVILKVAAGHTPGHQVLYVKLAKTGGVVLSGDLYHYPQERTMDRLPTFEFNEEQTRAARRAVDAFLTRTGAKLWIQHDLAAHAKLKLAPAYYE
;
A
#
# COMPACT_ATOMS: atom_id res chain seq x y z
N MET A 1 49.88 37.46 -78.19
CA MET A 1 49.68 36.13 -77.59
C MET A 1 50.23 36.12 -76.16
N ALA A 2 49.44 36.37 -75.19
CA ALA A 2 49.85 36.40 -73.79
C ALA A 2 49.06 35.29 -73.01
N ARG A 3 49.79 34.36 -72.44
CA ARG A 3 49.25 33.29 -71.61
C ARG A 3 49.11 33.80 -70.17
N ALA A 4 47.88 33.88 -69.68
CA ALA A 4 47.57 34.13 -68.25
C ALA A 4 47.81 32.85 -67.48
N LYS A 5 48.62 32.89 -66.41
CA LYS A 5 48.79 31.84 -65.43
C LYS A 5 47.79 32.08 -64.29
N ALA A 6 46.88 31.16 -64.10
CA ALA A 6 45.99 31.18 -62.97
C ALA A 6 46.69 30.60 -61.73
N LEU A 7 46.68 31.33 -60.61
CA LEU A 7 47.20 30.92 -59.30
C LEU A 7 46.04 30.37 -58.47
N ALA A 8 46.10 29.09 -58.22
CA ALA A 8 45.12 28.45 -57.36
C ALA A 8 45.50 28.61 -55.85
N VAL A 9 44.72 29.33 -55.11
CA VAL A 9 44.83 29.44 -53.61
C VAL A 9 44.06 28.33 -53.00
N ILE A 10 44.72 27.38 -52.31
CA ILE A 10 44.13 26.33 -51.53
C ILE A 10 43.92 26.90 -50.13
N VAL A 11 42.64 27.11 -49.73
CA VAL A 11 42.24 27.44 -48.34
C VAL A 11 41.98 26.13 -47.61
N ALA A 12 42.89 25.78 -46.70
CA ALA A 12 42.65 24.64 -45.78
C ALA A 12 41.75 25.10 -44.65
N VAL A 13 40.50 24.58 -44.61
CA VAL A 13 39.61 24.75 -43.49
C VAL A 13 39.89 23.65 -42.46
N VAL A 14 40.52 24.03 -41.34
CA VAL A 14 40.70 23.14 -40.19
C VAL A 14 39.40 23.15 -39.41
N ALA A 15 38.61 22.08 -39.52
CA ALA A 15 37.42 21.87 -38.71
C ALA A 15 37.84 21.37 -37.31
N LEU A 16 37.71 22.23 -36.30
CA LEU A 16 37.91 21.88 -34.90
C LEU A 16 36.66 21.14 -34.41
N VAL A 17 36.68 19.81 -34.37
CA VAL A 17 35.62 18.99 -33.77
C VAL A 17 35.79 19.05 -32.25
N ALA A 18 35.03 19.94 -31.60
CA ALA A 18 34.90 19.94 -30.13
C ALA A 18 34.02 18.79 -29.71
N THR A 19 34.60 17.66 -29.31
CA THR A 19 33.90 16.58 -28.63
C THR A 19 33.50 17.06 -27.22
N ARG A 20 32.25 17.52 -27.09
CA ARG A 20 31.65 17.72 -25.78
C ARG A 20 31.42 16.33 -25.13
N GLY A 21 32.36 15.94 -24.27
CA GLY A 21 32.17 14.80 -23.40
C GLY A 21 30.95 15.06 -22.51
N VAL A 22 29.83 14.38 -22.78
CA VAL A 22 28.70 14.31 -21.86
C VAL A 22 29.19 13.51 -20.65
N VAL A 23 29.66 14.21 -19.63
CA VAL A 23 29.85 13.59 -18.31
C VAL A 23 28.47 13.26 -17.79
N GLN A 24 28.04 12.03 -18.04
CA GLN A 24 26.86 11.44 -17.41
C GLN A 24 27.17 11.35 -15.90
N ARG A 25 26.75 12.37 -15.15
CA ARG A 25 26.74 12.26 -13.69
C ARG A 25 25.82 11.09 -13.36
N ALA A 26 26.39 9.94 -13.03
CA ALA A 26 25.68 8.90 -12.31
C ALA A 26 25.09 9.59 -11.05
N SER A 27 23.77 9.68 -10.98
CA SER A 27 23.11 10.11 -9.78
C SER A 27 23.52 9.11 -8.70
N ALA A 28 24.30 9.57 -7.73
CA ALA A 28 24.58 8.79 -6.54
C ALA A 28 23.20 8.49 -5.93
N GLN A 29 22.77 7.24 -6.06
CA GLN A 29 21.57 6.78 -5.37
C GLN A 29 21.89 6.92 -3.87
N ASP A 30 21.07 7.69 -3.16
CA ASP A 30 21.18 7.75 -1.70
C ASP A 30 21.25 6.32 -1.15
N PRO A 31 22.21 6.05 -0.27
CA PRO A 31 22.36 4.69 0.23
C PRO A 31 21.06 4.26 0.94
N ARG A 32 20.65 3.02 0.66
CA ARG A 32 19.50 2.41 1.36
C ARG A 32 19.69 2.54 2.85
N PRO A 33 18.65 2.89 3.65
CA PRO A 33 18.75 2.94 5.10
C PRO A 33 19.34 1.64 5.67
N ALA A 34 20.16 1.74 6.70
CA ALA A 34 20.72 0.57 7.38
C ALA A 34 19.58 -0.30 7.93
N ALA A 35 19.73 -1.64 7.82
CA ALA A 35 18.76 -2.56 8.38
C ALA A 35 18.65 -2.35 9.90
N PRO A 36 17.42 -2.32 10.46
CA PRO A 36 17.24 -2.15 11.90
C PRO A 36 17.67 -3.43 12.66
N GLY A 37 17.95 -3.30 13.95
CA GLY A 37 18.22 -4.46 14.80
C GLY A 37 16.97 -5.26 15.18
N SER A 38 15.78 -4.68 15.02
CA SER A 38 14.47 -5.29 15.31
C SER A 38 13.42 -4.80 14.33
N VAL A 39 12.25 -5.46 14.30
CA VAL A 39 11.14 -5.08 13.43
C VAL A 39 10.58 -3.72 13.86
N ARG A 40 10.37 -2.83 12.88
CA ARG A 40 9.71 -1.53 13.05
C ARG A 40 8.45 -1.47 12.21
N LEU A 41 7.39 -0.92 12.80
CA LEU A 41 6.10 -0.70 12.13
C LEU A 41 5.82 0.81 12.06
N TYR A 42 5.74 1.35 10.86
CA TYR A 42 5.31 2.73 10.59
C TYR A 42 3.86 2.72 10.12
N VAL A 43 3.09 3.68 10.59
CA VAL A 43 1.70 3.90 10.16
C VAL A 43 1.68 5.11 9.24
N LEU A 44 1.25 4.92 8.00
CA LEU A 44 1.03 5.99 7.04
C LEU A 44 -0.45 6.38 7.06
N ASP A 45 -0.74 7.66 7.27
CA ASP A 45 -2.09 8.21 7.17
C ASP A 45 -2.48 8.32 5.69
N ALA A 46 -3.27 7.38 5.21
CA ALA A 46 -3.73 7.31 3.83
C ALA A 46 -5.11 7.96 3.64
N GLY A 47 -5.60 8.69 4.64
CA GLY A 47 -6.77 9.55 4.59
C GLY A 47 -7.93 9.14 5.50
N THR A 48 -9.02 9.88 5.35
CA THR A 48 -10.29 9.65 6.03
C THR A 48 -11.41 9.74 5.01
N LEU A 49 -12.31 8.78 4.99
CA LEU A 49 -13.46 8.73 4.09
C LEU A 49 -14.78 8.72 4.85
N GLU A 50 -15.84 9.21 4.21
CA GLU A 50 -17.20 9.09 4.72
C GLU A 50 -17.81 7.76 4.28
N SER A 51 -18.52 7.09 5.20
CA SER A 51 -19.27 5.89 4.90
C SER A 51 -20.61 5.86 5.62
N ASP A 52 -21.62 5.26 5.00
CA ASP A 52 -22.92 5.06 5.64
C ASP A 52 -22.86 3.82 6.51
N PRO A 53 -23.11 3.92 7.84
CA PRO A 53 -23.13 2.79 8.76
C PRO A 53 -24.12 1.68 8.37
N ALA A 54 -25.20 2.02 7.66
CA ALA A 54 -26.18 1.04 7.19
C ALA A 54 -25.56 -0.03 6.26
N ARG A 55 -24.49 0.29 5.55
CA ARG A 55 -23.72 -0.66 4.73
C ARG A 55 -23.08 -1.77 5.56
N TYR A 56 -22.87 -1.53 6.86
CA TYR A 56 -22.28 -2.48 7.82
C TYR A 56 -23.34 -3.07 8.77
N ARG A 57 -24.63 -2.87 8.43
CA ARG A 57 -25.77 -3.25 9.28
C ARG A 57 -25.71 -2.64 10.68
N LEU A 58 -25.21 -1.41 10.73
CA LEU A 58 -25.12 -0.56 11.92
C LEU A 58 -25.95 0.71 11.69
N THR A 59 -26.33 1.36 12.79
CA THR A 59 -26.98 2.68 12.77
C THR A 59 -25.96 3.79 13.09
N LYS A 60 -26.34 5.05 12.93
CA LYS A 60 -25.49 6.18 13.34
C LYS A 60 -25.30 6.23 14.85
N GLU A 61 -26.29 5.74 15.59
CA GLU A 61 -26.26 5.65 17.04
C GLU A 61 -25.30 4.54 17.53
N ASP A 62 -25.12 3.47 16.75
CA ASP A 62 -24.19 2.39 17.08
C ASP A 62 -22.73 2.82 16.95
N VAL A 63 -22.43 3.75 16.02
CA VAL A 63 -21.08 4.19 15.74
C VAL A 63 -20.83 5.62 16.27
N GLY A 64 -19.64 5.91 16.74
CA GLY A 64 -19.29 7.26 17.22
C GLY A 64 -19.02 8.26 16.08
N THR A 65 -18.89 7.78 14.85
CA THR A 65 -18.60 8.59 13.66
C THR A 65 -18.99 7.83 12.40
N THR A 66 -19.39 8.57 11.36
CA THR A 66 -19.57 8.04 9.98
C THR A 66 -18.28 8.04 9.17
N GLN A 67 -17.19 8.54 9.76
CA GLN A 67 -15.89 8.60 9.10
C GLN A 67 -15.07 7.37 9.42
N LEU A 68 -14.35 6.88 8.40
CA LEU A 68 -13.43 5.77 8.47
C LEU A 68 -12.01 6.25 8.18
N SER A 69 -11.02 5.82 8.95
CA SER A 69 -9.62 6.02 8.61
C SER A 69 -9.21 5.12 7.45
N VAL A 70 -8.23 5.56 6.67
CA VAL A 70 -7.49 4.71 5.73
C VAL A 70 -6.05 4.72 6.15
N ALA A 71 -5.45 3.55 6.27
CA ALA A 71 -4.05 3.41 6.65
C ALA A 71 -3.29 2.49 5.69
N ALA A 72 -2.01 2.78 5.52
CA ALA A 72 -1.04 1.85 4.97
C ALA A 72 0.08 1.68 5.98
N TYR A 73 0.83 0.58 5.89
CA TYR A 73 1.84 0.29 6.89
C TYR A 73 3.16 -0.12 6.25
N VAL A 74 4.26 0.40 6.79
CA VAL A 74 5.62 -0.02 6.39
C VAL A 74 6.22 -0.84 7.51
N ILE A 75 6.51 -2.09 7.22
CA ILE A 75 7.17 -3.02 8.16
C ILE A 75 8.62 -3.14 7.73
N VAL A 76 9.52 -2.55 8.53
CA VAL A 76 10.96 -2.61 8.28
C VAL A 76 11.55 -3.72 9.12
N HIS A 77 12.02 -4.74 8.45
CA HIS A 77 12.60 -5.94 9.03
C HIS A 77 14.10 -5.99 8.72
N PRO A 78 14.97 -6.64 9.52
CA PRO A 78 16.39 -6.81 9.18
C PRO A 78 16.66 -7.42 7.81
N LYS A 79 15.73 -8.24 7.30
CA LYS A 79 15.83 -8.93 6.01
C LYS A 79 15.13 -8.22 4.85
N GLY A 80 14.41 -7.09 5.07
CA GLY A 80 13.72 -6.37 4.00
C GLY A 80 12.64 -5.41 4.50
N VAL A 81 11.93 -4.81 3.56
CA VAL A 81 10.83 -3.87 3.83
C VAL A 81 9.57 -4.40 3.17
N LEU A 82 8.51 -4.58 3.96
CA LEU A 82 7.17 -4.91 3.48
C LEU A 82 6.29 -3.66 3.54
N LEU A 83 5.64 -3.34 2.43
CA LEU A 83 4.53 -2.39 2.41
C LEU A 83 3.21 -3.19 2.45
N TRP A 84 2.36 -2.84 3.42
CA TRP A 84 1.02 -3.38 3.59
C TRP A 84 -0.01 -2.33 3.24
N ASP A 85 -0.80 -2.58 2.20
CA ASP A 85 -1.74 -1.68 1.54
C ASP A 85 -1.07 -0.39 1.00
N THR A 86 -1.79 0.34 0.16
CA THR A 86 -1.23 1.49 -0.56
C THR A 86 -2.18 2.69 -0.61
N GLY A 87 -3.18 2.71 0.29
CA GLY A 87 -4.07 3.86 0.48
C GLY A 87 -5.16 4.03 -0.55
N ALA A 88 -5.92 5.12 -0.40
CA ALA A 88 -7.12 5.45 -1.17
C ALA A 88 -6.90 6.48 -2.27
N VAL A 89 -5.84 7.27 -2.23
CA VAL A 89 -5.59 8.39 -3.14
C VAL A 89 -4.32 8.15 -3.93
N PRO A 90 -4.39 8.13 -5.28
CA PRO A 90 -3.17 8.08 -6.11
C PRO A 90 -2.31 9.33 -5.91
N ASP A 91 -1.03 9.13 -5.64
CA ASP A 91 -0.08 10.23 -5.37
C ASP A 91 0.26 11.08 -6.60
N GLU A 92 -0.06 10.60 -7.80
CA GLU A 92 0.26 11.28 -9.05
C GLU A 92 -0.63 12.50 -9.31
N ALA A 93 -1.78 12.55 -8.62
CA ALA A 93 -2.81 13.56 -8.89
C ALA A 93 -2.62 14.87 -8.11
N TRP A 94 -1.67 14.96 -7.17
CA TRP A 94 -1.55 16.14 -6.31
C TRP A 94 -0.16 16.32 -5.67
N ALA A 95 0.16 17.58 -5.33
CA ALA A 95 1.40 17.93 -4.66
C ALA A 95 1.24 17.88 -3.13
N PRO A 96 2.30 17.59 -2.35
CA PRO A 96 2.27 17.66 -0.89
C PRO A 96 1.95 19.09 -0.43
N THR A 97 0.92 19.23 0.40
CA THR A 97 0.51 20.55 0.91
C THR A 97 0.78 20.73 2.39
N GLY A 98 0.95 19.62 3.13
CA GLY A 98 1.01 19.61 4.60
C GLY A 98 -0.31 19.99 5.28
N SER A 99 -1.32 20.35 4.50
CA SER A 99 -2.67 20.73 4.95
C SER A 99 -3.67 19.62 4.60
N LEU A 100 -4.75 19.54 5.37
CA LEU A 100 -5.84 18.62 5.06
C LEU A 100 -6.54 19.06 3.76
N VAL A 101 -6.59 18.17 2.77
CA VAL A 101 -7.22 18.42 1.48
C VAL A 101 -8.24 17.33 1.18
N GLN A 102 -9.35 17.72 0.54
CA GLN A 102 -10.32 16.78 0.03
C GLN A 102 -9.91 16.34 -1.38
N GLN A 103 -9.76 15.04 -1.57
CA GLN A 103 -9.58 14.43 -2.88
C GLN A 103 -10.86 13.74 -3.32
N ARG A 104 -11.15 13.82 -4.62
CA ARG A 104 -12.29 13.15 -5.25
C ARG A 104 -11.77 11.97 -6.05
N ILE A 105 -12.24 10.79 -5.70
CA ILE A 105 -11.91 9.54 -6.38
C ILE A 105 -13.14 9.08 -7.15
N VAL A 106 -13.01 8.83 -8.45
CA VAL A 106 -14.07 8.26 -9.29
C VAL A 106 -13.76 6.81 -9.53
N LEU A 107 -14.63 5.93 -9.07
CA LEU A 107 -14.52 4.48 -9.24
C LEU A 107 -14.90 4.04 -10.67
N PRO A 108 -14.51 2.85 -11.11
CA PRO A 108 -14.84 2.34 -12.45
C PRO A 108 -16.34 2.29 -12.75
N ASP A 109 -17.19 2.13 -11.74
CA ASP A 109 -18.65 2.14 -11.85
C ASP A 109 -19.27 3.57 -11.88
N GLY A 110 -18.40 4.61 -11.86
CA GLY A 110 -18.79 6.02 -11.85
C GLY A 110 -19.15 6.58 -10.48
N GLN A 111 -19.12 5.77 -9.42
CA GLN A 111 -19.35 6.27 -8.07
C GLN A 111 -18.20 7.15 -7.62
N GLU A 112 -18.55 8.24 -6.90
CA GLU A 112 -17.57 9.15 -6.34
C GLU A 112 -17.32 8.85 -4.87
N ARG A 113 -16.06 8.93 -4.49
CA ARG A 113 -15.60 8.88 -3.10
C ARG A 113 -14.86 10.15 -2.76
N ARG A 114 -15.02 10.64 -1.55
CA ARG A 114 -14.30 11.81 -1.03
C ARG A 114 -13.38 11.34 0.10
N VAL A 115 -12.12 11.66 -0.05
CA VAL A 115 -11.09 11.30 0.94
C VAL A 115 -10.43 12.59 1.42
N MET A 116 -10.42 12.80 2.72
CA MET A 116 -9.66 13.87 3.37
C MET A 116 -8.27 13.33 3.67
N ILE A 117 -7.22 13.96 3.16
CA ILE A 117 -5.83 13.48 3.30
C ILE A 117 -4.86 14.65 3.42
N ARG A 118 -3.76 14.49 4.17
CA ARG A 118 -2.78 15.55 4.42
C ARG A 118 -1.56 15.48 3.52
N SER A 119 -1.13 14.27 3.16
CA SER A 119 0.14 14.06 2.46
C SER A 119 0.09 12.80 1.61
N PRO A 120 0.67 12.82 0.40
CA PRO A 120 0.80 11.63 -0.44
C PRO A 120 1.52 10.49 0.29
N LEU A 121 1.18 9.25 -0.07
CA LEU A 121 1.77 8.05 0.52
C LEU A 121 3.30 8.04 0.39
N LYS A 122 3.82 8.32 -0.83
CA LYS A 122 5.27 8.34 -1.10
C LYS A 122 6.01 9.44 -0.33
N THR A 123 5.35 10.57 -0.04
CA THR A 123 5.91 11.62 0.80
C THR A 123 6.09 11.16 2.24
N GLN A 124 5.10 10.46 2.80
CA GLN A 124 5.20 9.91 4.16
C GLN A 124 6.23 8.77 4.25
N LEU A 125 6.31 7.93 3.21
CA LEU A 125 7.35 6.91 3.08
C LEU A 125 8.75 7.56 3.09
N ALA A 126 8.94 8.63 2.30
CA ALA A 126 10.20 9.37 2.23
C ALA A 126 10.56 10.04 3.58
N ALA A 127 9.58 10.59 4.29
CA ALA A 127 9.78 11.16 5.63
C ALA A 127 10.24 10.09 6.65
N SER A 128 9.87 8.82 6.42
CA SER A 128 10.34 7.67 7.22
C SER A 128 11.73 7.17 6.80
N GLY A 129 12.35 7.78 5.79
CA GLY A 129 13.68 7.43 5.29
C GLY A 129 13.69 6.37 4.20
N TYR A 130 12.54 6.04 3.59
CA TYR A 130 12.41 5.00 2.56
C TYR A 130 11.84 5.57 1.26
N ALA A 131 12.23 4.95 0.15
CA ALA A 131 11.66 5.23 -1.18
C ALA A 131 10.99 3.96 -1.73
N PRO A 132 10.14 4.04 -2.77
CA PRO A 132 9.53 2.85 -3.37
C PRO A 132 10.52 1.75 -3.76
N ARG A 133 11.73 2.11 -4.22
CA ARG A 133 12.81 1.16 -4.54
C ARG A 133 13.35 0.37 -3.35
N ASP A 134 13.14 0.84 -2.12
CA ASP A 134 13.61 0.19 -0.90
C ASP A 134 12.63 -0.87 -0.39
N VAL A 135 11.38 -0.80 -0.88
CA VAL A 135 10.35 -1.80 -0.59
C VAL A 135 10.69 -3.10 -1.31
N THR A 136 10.95 -4.15 -0.55
CA THR A 136 11.32 -5.47 -1.08
C THR A 136 10.12 -6.37 -1.32
N HIS A 137 9.06 -6.16 -0.54
CA HIS A 137 7.80 -6.90 -0.62
C HIS A 137 6.63 -5.93 -0.57
N VAL A 138 5.58 -6.23 -1.30
CA VAL A 138 4.28 -5.57 -1.19
C VAL A 138 3.20 -6.62 -0.99
N ALA A 139 2.28 -6.36 -0.07
CA ALA A 139 1.09 -7.15 0.12
C ALA A 139 -0.11 -6.21 0.28
N LEU A 140 -1.20 -6.55 -0.37
CA LEU A 140 -2.48 -5.88 -0.21
C LEU A 140 -3.35 -6.77 0.67
N SER A 141 -4.10 -6.16 1.60
CA SER A 141 -5.11 -6.91 2.36
C SER A 141 -6.13 -7.52 1.39
N HIS A 142 -6.52 -6.72 0.38
CA HIS A 142 -7.44 -7.11 -0.69
C HIS A 142 -7.45 -6.06 -1.82
N TYR A 143 -8.31 -6.24 -2.84
CA TYR A 143 -8.31 -5.43 -4.07
C TYR A 143 -9.16 -4.15 -4.03
N HIS A 144 -9.83 -3.78 -2.94
CA HIS A 144 -10.66 -2.59 -2.95
C HIS A 144 -9.85 -1.31 -3.15
N TRP A 145 -10.53 -0.29 -3.68
CA TRP A 145 -9.94 0.95 -4.18
C TRP A 145 -9.12 1.72 -3.13
N ASP A 146 -9.52 1.66 -1.86
CA ASP A 146 -8.89 2.36 -0.73
C ASP A 146 -7.70 1.60 -0.11
N HIS A 147 -7.36 0.45 -0.67
CA HIS A 147 -6.17 -0.32 -0.32
C HIS A 147 -5.13 -0.35 -1.44
N THR A 148 -5.50 0.01 -2.68
CA THR A 148 -4.69 -0.23 -3.87
C THR A 148 -4.19 1.01 -4.59
N ALA A 149 -4.55 2.23 -4.16
CA ALA A 149 -4.41 3.45 -4.94
C ALA A 149 -3.00 3.73 -5.48
N ASN A 150 -1.94 3.28 -4.79
CA ASN A 150 -0.55 3.51 -5.20
C ASN A 150 0.22 2.22 -5.51
N ALA A 151 -0.46 1.08 -5.70
CA ALA A 151 0.19 -0.23 -5.84
C ALA A 151 1.14 -0.30 -7.04
N ASN A 152 0.83 0.36 -8.15
CA ASN A 152 1.70 0.44 -9.33
C ASN A 152 3.12 0.93 -9.01
N ALA A 153 3.26 1.86 -8.06
CA ALA A 153 4.55 2.43 -7.69
C ALA A 153 5.50 1.41 -7.03
N PHE A 154 4.96 0.27 -6.59
CA PHE A 154 5.68 -0.79 -5.87
C PHE A 154 5.78 -2.09 -6.67
N ALA A 155 5.49 -2.08 -7.97
CA ALA A 155 5.58 -3.26 -8.84
C ALA A 155 7.01 -3.82 -8.98
N GLY A 156 8.04 -3.05 -8.60
CA GLY A 156 9.42 -3.53 -8.50
C GLY A 156 9.70 -4.47 -7.31
N ALA A 157 8.82 -4.48 -6.30
CA ALA A 157 8.88 -5.37 -5.15
C ALA A 157 8.33 -6.78 -5.48
N THR A 158 8.58 -7.75 -4.61
CA THR A 158 7.90 -9.05 -4.69
C THR A 158 6.49 -8.90 -4.14
N TRP A 159 5.49 -9.16 -4.96
CA TRP A 159 4.09 -9.12 -4.57
C TRP A 159 3.66 -10.43 -3.90
N LEU A 160 3.13 -10.32 -2.69
CA LEU A 160 2.61 -11.46 -1.91
C LEU A 160 1.08 -11.44 -2.01
N VAL A 161 0.51 -12.44 -2.65
CA VAL A 161 -0.94 -12.47 -2.94
C VAL A 161 -1.47 -13.90 -2.98
N ARG A 162 -2.74 -14.09 -2.65
CA ARG A 162 -3.44 -15.37 -2.89
C ARG A 162 -3.91 -15.48 -4.32
N GLN A 163 -3.82 -16.68 -4.90
CA GLN A 163 -4.22 -16.92 -6.29
C GLN A 163 -5.64 -16.40 -6.56
N VAL A 164 -6.60 -16.73 -5.70
CA VAL A 164 -8.00 -16.33 -5.87
C VAL A 164 -8.22 -14.81 -5.82
N GLU A 165 -7.40 -14.08 -5.04
CA GLU A 165 -7.43 -12.62 -5.02
C GLU A 165 -6.82 -12.04 -6.31
N ARG A 166 -5.69 -12.58 -6.74
CA ARG A 166 -5.05 -12.21 -8.00
C ARG A 166 -5.99 -12.43 -9.19
N ASP A 167 -6.67 -13.57 -9.24
CA ASP A 167 -7.62 -13.89 -10.31
C ASP A 167 -8.80 -12.90 -10.32
N ALA A 168 -9.29 -12.50 -9.15
CA ALA A 168 -10.33 -11.48 -9.02
C ALA A 168 -9.84 -10.09 -9.45
N MET A 169 -8.60 -9.71 -9.11
CA MET A 169 -7.99 -8.43 -9.47
C MET A 169 -7.83 -8.27 -10.99
N PHE A 170 -7.49 -9.34 -11.69
CA PHE A 170 -7.23 -9.35 -13.14
C PHE A 170 -8.32 -10.04 -13.94
N ALA A 171 -9.52 -10.17 -13.35
CA ALA A 171 -10.69 -10.64 -14.09
C ALA A 171 -11.01 -9.71 -15.26
N GLU A 172 -11.55 -10.27 -16.36
CA GLU A 172 -11.95 -9.49 -17.55
C GLU A 172 -12.88 -8.32 -17.21
N LYS A 173 -13.73 -8.51 -16.22
CA LYS A 173 -14.60 -7.46 -15.67
C LYS A 173 -14.23 -7.20 -14.22
N PRO A 174 -13.94 -5.94 -13.85
CA PRO A 174 -13.68 -5.58 -12.46
C PRO A 174 -14.80 -6.02 -11.53
N ILE A 175 -14.45 -6.53 -10.36
CA ILE A 175 -15.38 -7.02 -9.34
C ILE A 175 -15.49 -5.98 -8.22
N GLY A 176 -16.71 -5.67 -7.79
CA GLY A 176 -16.96 -4.74 -6.69
C GLY A 176 -16.36 -3.35 -6.96
N THR A 177 -15.55 -2.85 -6.03
CA THR A 177 -14.86 -1.55 -6.13
C THR A 177 -13.41 -1.68 -6.58
N ALA A 178 -13.04 -2.79 -7.24
CA ALA A 178 -11.72 -2.97 -7.83
C ALA A 178 -11.41 -1.87 -8.84
N THR A 179 -10.21 -1.32 -8.78
CA THR A 179 -9.75 -0.24 -9.66
C THR A 179 -8.46 -0.66 -10.37
N PRO A 180 -8.55 -1.47 -11.44
CA PRO A 180 -7.39 -2.11 -12.09
C PRO A 180 -6.27 -1.14 -12.44
N MET A 181 -6.59 0.10 -12.84
CA MET A 181 -5.60 1.11 -13.21
C MET A 181 -4.63 1.45 -12.06
N THR A 182 -4.97 1.21 -10.80
CA THR A 182 -4.11 1.50 -9.64
C THR A 182 -3.10 0.40 -9.34
N TYR A 183 -3.32 -0.82 -9.85
CA TYR A 183 -2.50 -2.00 -9.57
C TYR A 183 -2.10 -2.81 -10.82
N ALA A 184 -2.43 -2.34 -12.04
CA ALA A 184 -2.15 -3.09 -13.28
C ALA A 184 -0.68 -3.51 -13.43
N ALA A 185 0.27 -2.70 -12.93
CA ALA A 185 1.68 -3.03 -13.00
C ALA A 185 2.06 -4.27 -12.15
N LEU A 186 1.25 -4.65 -11.15
CA LEU A 186 1.49 -5.85 -10.35
C LEU A 186 1.30 -7.13 -11.13
N GLU A 187 0.55 -7.12 -12.23
CA GLU A 187 0.33 -8.30 -13.08
C GLU A 187 1.65 -8.93 -13.54
N ASN A 188 2.62 -8.08 -13.87
CA ASN A 188 3.94 -8.47 -14.35
C ASN A 188 5.04 -8.40 -13.27
N SER A 189 4.69 -8.15 -12.01
CA SER A 189 5.64 -8.11 -10.92
C SER A 189 6.11 -9.52 -10.54
N ARG A 190 7.27 -9.60 -9.89
CA ARG A 190 7.67 -10.86 -9.23
C ARG A 190 6.64 -11.19 -8.15
N THR A 191 5.97 -12.32 -8.28
CA THR A 191 4.87 -12.71 -7.41
C THR A 191 5.20 -13.97 -6.63
N THR A 192 4.89 -13.96 -5.33
CA THR A 192 4.81 -15.16 -4.50
C THR A 192 3.34 -15.45 -4.23
N LEU A 193 2.86 -16.57 -4.74
CA LEU A 193 1.51 -17.05 -4.45
C LEU A 193 1.47 -17.67 -3.06
N VAL A 194 0.70 -17.03 -2.17
CA VAL A 194 0.52 -17.51 -0.80
C VAL A 194 -0.55 -18.60 -0.79
N THR A 195 -0.14 -19.85 -0.57
CA THR A 195 -1.03 -21.03 -0.60
C THR A 195 -1.38 -21.56 0.79
N SER A 196 -0.55 -21.27 1.81
CA SER A 196 -0.78 -21.69 3.19
C SER A 196 -1.72 -20.73 3.94
N ASP A 197 -2.35 -21.21 5.01
CA ASP A 197 -3.17 -20.36 5.89
C ASP A 197 -2.36 -19.26 6.57
N GLU A 198 -1.11 -19.55 6.92
CA GLU A 198 -0.13 -18.63 7.49
C GLU A 198 1.15 -18.67 6.64
N HIS A 199 1.63 -17.52 6.21
CA HIS A 199 2.86 -17.36 5.44
C HIS A 199 3.82 -16.43 6.17
N ASP A 200 4.96 -16.94 6.61
CA ASP A 200 6.00 -16.16 7.25
C ASP A 200 6.84 -15.43 6.19
N VAL A 201 6.67 -14.11 6.11
CA VAL A 201 7.28 -13.28 5.06
C VAL A 201 8.80 -13.31 5.10
N PHE A 202 9.40 -13.35 6.28
CA PHE A 202 10.85 -13.27 6.47
C PHE A 202 11.46 -14.55 7.09
N GLY A 203 10.64 -15.56 7.41
CA GLY A 203 11.08 -16.88 7.87
C GLY A 203 11.59 -16.89 9.32
N ASP A 204 11.08 -16.01 10.19
CA ASP A 204 11.45 -15.95 11.62
C ASP A 204 10.27 -15.75 12.58
N GLY A 205 9.04 -15.84 12.06
CA GLY A 205 7.80 -15.76 12.84
C GLY A 205 7.42 -14.36 13.28
N THR A 206 8.10 -13.33 12.78
CA THR A 206 7.81 -11.94 13.21
C THR A 206 6.81 -11.23 12.33
N VAL A 207 6.67 -11.62 11.05
CA VAL A 207 5.76 -11.01 10.09
C VAL A 207 5.03 -12.10 9.32
N ILE A 208 3.74 -12.28 9.61
CA ILE A 208 2.95 -13.40 9.08
C ILE A 208 1.70 -12.88 8.36
N LEU A 209 1.57 -13.21 7.07
CA LEU A 209 0.32 -13.09 6.34
C LEU A 209 -0.59 -14.25 6.72
N LYS A 210 -1.83 -13.96 7.09
CA LYS A 210 -2.82 -14.96 7.46
C LYS A 210 -4.06 -14.85 6.59
N VAL A 211 -4.58 -16.00 6.12
CA VAL A 211 -5.84 -16.03 5.37
C VAL A 211 -6.98 -15.49 6.21
N ALA A 212 -7.80 -14.63 5.60
CA ALA A 212 -9.02 -14.08 6.21
C ALA A 212 -10.08 -13.83 5.11
N ALA A 213 -10.25 -14.82 4.20
CA ALA A 213 -11.16 -14.72 3.06
C ALA A 213 -12.61 -14.46 3.47
N GLY A 214 -13.37 -13.82 2.60
CA GLY A 214 -14.80 -13.57 2.77
C GLY A 214 -15.20 -12.16 2.39
N HIS A 215 -14.50 -11.13 2.85
CA HIS A 215 -14.70 -9.75 2.39
C HIS A 215 -14.37 -9.63 0.89
N THR A 216 -13.26 -10.18 0.48
CA THR A 216 -12.94 -10.56 -0.91
C THR A 216 -12.52 -12.02 -0.97
N PRO A 217 -12.43 -12.66 -2.16
CA PRO A 217 -12.10 -14.07 -2.28
C PRO A 217 -10.79 -14.48 -1.58
N GLY A 218 -9.78 -13.63 -1.60
CA GLY A 218 -8.47 -13.90 -1.05
C GLY A 218 -8.01 -12.89 0.01
N HIS A 219 -8.95 -12.18 0.65
CA HIS A 219 -8.63 -11.25 1.73
C HIS A 219 -7.72 -11.87 2.78
N GLN A 220 -6.77 -11.09 3.29
CA GLN A 220 -5.79 -11.52 4.28
C GLN A 220 -5.57 -10.45 5.34
N VAL A 221 -5.06 -10.86 6.51
CA VAL A 221 -4.62 -9.99 7.60
C VAL A 221 -3.12 -10.15 7.82
N LEU A 222 -2.49 -9.15 8.42
CA LEU A 222 -1.05 -9.18 8.70
C LEU A 222 -0.77 -9.17 10.19
N TYR A 223 -0.07 -10.18 10.70
CA TYR A 223 0.50 -10.18 12.04
C TYR A 223 1.93 -9.65 12.02
N VAL A 224 2.25 -8.73 12.96
CA VAL A 224 3.58 -8.19 13.17
C VAL A 224 3.95 -8.33 14.65
N LYS A 225 5.04 -9.03 14.95
CA LYS A 225 5.59 -9.16 16.29
C LYS A 225 6.65 -8.09 16.53
N LEU A 226 6.36 -7.17 17.41
CA LEU A 226 7.22 -6.04 17.78
C LEU A 226 7.83 -6.27 19.15
N ALA A 227 9.11 -5.95 19.30
CA ALA A 227 9.88 -6.27 20.52
C ALA A 227 9.37 -5.54 21.78
N LYS A 228 8.92 -4.28 21.64
CA LYS A 228 8.44 -3.45 22.75
C LYS A 228 6.91 -3.35 22.81
N THR A 229 6.25 -3.33 21.66
CA THR A 229 4.81 -3.14 21.54
C THR A 229 4.03 -4.45 21.74
N GLY A 230 4.67 -5.59 21.48
CA GLY A 230 4.05 -6.91 21.42
C GLY A 230 3.49 -7.22 20.03
N GLY A 231 2.65 -8.25 19.95
CA GLY A 231 2.01 -8.65 18.70
C GLY A 231 0.89 -7.69 18.29
N VAL A 232 0.81 -7.38 16.99
CA VAL A 232 -0.27 -6.59 16.38
C VAL A 232 -0.79 -7.34 15.16
N VAL A 233 -2.11 -7.41 15.00
CA VAL A 233 -2.77 -7.89 13.78
C VAL A 233 -3.41 -6.69 13.08
N LEU A 234 -2.99 -6.40 11.85
CA LEU A 234 -3.59 -5.41 10.97
C LEU A 234 -4.73 -6.09 10.21
N SER A 235 -5.96 -5.60 10.42
CA SER A 235 -7.18 -6.34 10.05
C SER A 235 -7.49 -6.35 8.55
N GLY A 236 -6.92 -5.41 7.74
CA GLY A 236 -7.59 -5.06 6.49
C GLY A 236 -9.07 -4.78 6.78
N ASP A 237 -9.95 -5.28 5.94
CA ASP A 237 -11.40 -5.09 6.02
C ASP A 237 -12.14 -6.28 6.65
N LEU A 238 -11.43 -7.06 7.50
CA LEU A 238 -12.12 -8.05 8.34
C LEU A 238 -13.15 -7.39 9.25
N TYR A 239 -12.92 -6.14 9.62
CA TYR A 239 -13.80 -5.21 10.32
C TYR A 239 -13.54 -3.78 9.86
N HIS A 240 -14.60 -2.97 9.72
CA HIS A 240 -14.52 -1.54 9.45
C HIS A 240 -14.78 -0.72 10.72
N TYR A 241 -15.79 -1.13 11.49
CA TYR A 241 -16.11 -0.54 12.78
C TYR A 241 -15.88 -1.55 13.91
N PRO A 242 -15.40 -1.11 15.09
CA PRO A 242 -15.32 -2.00 16.26
C PRO A 242 -16.65 -2.66 16.61
N GLN A 243 -17.77 -1.99 16.32
CA GLN A 243 -19.13 -2.46 16.56
C GLN A 243 -19.49 -3.69 15.72
N GLU A 244 -18.92 -3.86 14.54
CA GLU A 244 -19.10 -5.10 13.77
C GLU A 244 -18.64 -6.32 14.55
N ARG A 245 -17.55 -6.19 15.32
CA ARG A 245 -17.04 -7.28 16.15
C ARG A 245 -17.88 -7.50 17.39
N THR A 246 -18.28 -6.43 18.10
CA THR A 246 -19.03 -6.54 19.37
C THR A 246 -20.49 -6.92 19.18
N MET A 247 -21.09 -6.57 18.03
CA MET A 247 -22.50 -6.82 17.71
C MET A 247 -22.69 -7.94 16.67
N ASP A 248 -21.60 -8.62 16.27
CA ASP A 248 -21.56 -9.65 15.20
C ASP A 248 -22.25 -9.18 13.91
N ARG A 249 -21.95 -7.97 13.46
CA ARG A 249 -22.45 -7.42 12.20
C ARG A 249 -21.48 -7.65 11.07
N LEU A 250 -22.00 -7.84 9.86
CA LEU A 250 -21.23 -7.96 8.62
C LEU A 250 -21.64 -6.88 7.64
N PRO A 251 -20.71 -6.37 6.80
CA PRO A 251 -21.07 -5.53 5.66
C PRO A 251 -22.09 -6.18 4.73
N THR A 252 -22.87 -5.37 4.04
CA THR A 252 -23.85 -5.83 3.05
C THR A 252 -23.21 -6.18 1.70
N PHE A 253 -21.91 -5.97 1.57
CA PHE A 253 -21.12 -6.13 0.34
C PHE A 253 -19.99 -7.16 0.48
N GLU A 254 -20.09 -8.08 1.44
CA GLU A 254 -19.18 -9.22 1.58
C GLU A 254 -19.27 -10.13 0.34
N PHE A 255 -18.13 -10.58 -0.16
CA PHE A 255 -18.08 -11.61 -1.17
C PHE A 255 -18.73 -12.91 -0.67
N ASN A 256 -18.43 -13.28 0.58
CA ASN A 256 -19.00 -14.46 1.23
C ASN A 256 -19.05 -14.28 2.75
N GLU A 257 -20.26 -14.06 3.29
CA GLU A 257 -20.47 -13.83 4.72
C GLU A 257 -20.04 -15.02 5.60
N GLU A 258 -20.24 -16.26 5.16
CA GLU A 258 -19.87 -17.45 5.93
C GLU A 258 -18.33 -17.53 6.06
N GLN A 259 -17.61 -17.27 4.99
CA GLN A 259 -16.15 -17.21 5.01
C GLN A 259 -15.66 -16.07 5.92
N THR A 260 -16.27 -14.88 5.87
CA THR A 260 -15.90 -13.77 6.78
C THR A 260 -16.13 -14.16 8.24
N ARG A 261 -17.25 -14.81 8.57
CA ARG A 261 -17.47 -15.29 9.94
C ARG A 261 -16.45 -16.34 10.37
N ALA A 262 -16.07 -17.24 9.47
CA ALA A 262 -15.01 -18.22 9.73
C ALA A 262 -13.65 -17.56 9.93
N ALA A 263 -13.31 -16.56 9.09
CA ALA A 263 -12.10 -15.77 9.20
C ALA A 263 -12.03 -15.00 10.54
N ARG A 264 -13.15 -14.36 10.96
CA ARG A 264 -13.24 -13.66 12.25
C ARG A 264 -12.97 -14.61 13.42
N ARG A 265 -13.58 -15.80 13.43
CA ARG A 265 -13.31 -16.83 14.46
C ARG A 265 -11.84 -17.29 14.46
N ALA A 266 -11.25 -17.50 13.28
CA ALA A 266 -9.86 -17.91 13.15
C ALA A 266 -8.88 -16.83 13.63
N VAL A 267 -9.17 -15.55 13.33
CA VAL A 267 -8.38 -14.42 13.82
C VAL A 267 -8.55 -14.24 15.32
N ASP A 268 -9.75 -14.37 15.89
CA ASP A 268 -9.97 -14.29 17.34
C ASP A 268 -9.22 -15.40 18.11
N ALA A 269 -9.22 -16.63 17.57
CA ALA A 269 -8.42 -17.71 18.12
C ALA A 269 -6.90 -17.42 18.05
N PHE A 270 -6.45 -16.80 16.96
CA PHE A 270 -5.06 -16.37 16.79
C PHE A 270 -4.69 -15.28 17.80
N LEU A 271 -5.54 -14.25 17.99
CA LEU A 271 -5.33 -13.19 18.98
C LEU A 271 -5.23 -13.76 20.40
N THR A 272 -6.13 -14.69 20.74
CA THR A 272 -6.12 -15.38 22.04
C THR A 272 -4.82 -16.16 22.26
N ARG A 273 -4.37 -16.92 21.23
CA ARG A 273 -3.15 -17.74 21.31
C ARG A 273 -1.89 -16.89 21.43
N THR A 274 -1.82 -15.75 20.75
CA THR A 274 -0.62 -14.92 20.64
C THR A 274 -0.58 -13.76 21.63
N GLY A 275 -1.70 -13.39 22.22
CA GLY A 275 -1.85 -12.16 23.00
C GLY A 275 -1.76 -10.88 22.16
N ALA A 276 -1.85 -10.99 20.82
CA ALA A 276 -1.74 -9.86 19.91
C ALA A 276 -2.94 -8.92 20.01
N LYS A 277 -2.73 -7.64 19.74
CA LYS A 277 -3.77 -6.62 19.66
C LYS A 277 -4.29 -6.56 18.22
N LEU A 278 -5.61 -6.48 18.05
CA LEU A 278 -6.23 -6.22 16.75
C LEU A 278 -6.24 -4.71 16.50
N TRP A 279 -5.65 -4.29 15.37
CA TRP A 279 -5.79 -2.92 14.84
C TRP A 279 -6.75 -2.96 13.66
N ILE A 280 -7.94 -2.42 13.87
CA ILE A 280 -8.95 -2.26 12.81
C ILE A 280 -8.55 -1.07 11.97
N GLN A 281 -8.28 -1.32 10.69
CA GLN A 281 -7.67 -0.34 9.78
C GLN A 281 -8.55 0.89 9.56
N HIS A 282 -9.87 0.72 9.62
CA HIS A 282 -10.88 1.76 9.43
C HIS A 282 -11.41 2.39 10.73
N ASP A 283 -10.95 1.95 11.91
CA ASP A 283 -11.32 2.56 13.19
C ASP A 283 -10.64 3.93 13.37
N LEU A 284 -11.36 5.01 12.99
CA LEU A 284 -10.85 6.38 13.07
C LEU A 284 -10.43 6.76 14.49
N ALA A 285 -11.19 6.34 15.51
CA ALA A 285 -10.92 6.69 16.90
C ALA A 285 -9.64 6.02 17.44
N ALA A 286 -9.38 4.77 17.03
CA ALA A 286 -8.13 4.09 17.33
C ALA A 286 -6.97 4.66 16.51
N HIS A 287 -7.18 4.90 15.21
CA HIS A 287 -6.17 5.46 14.30
C HIS A 287 -5.65 6.82 14.81
N ALA A 288 -6.53 7.69 15.29
CA ALA A 288 -6.17 9.00 15.82
C ALA A 288 -5.21 8.95 17.03
N LYS A 289 -5.07 7.79 17.67
CA LYS A 289 -4.16 7.57 18.82
C LYS A 289 -2.84 6.92 18.40
N LEU A 290 -2.71 6.50 17.14
CA LEU A 290 -1.50 5.87 16.66
C LEU A 290 -0.38 6.91 16.43
N LYS A 291 0.85 6.47 16.63
CA LYS A 291 2.03 7.20 16.17
C LYS A 291 2.09 7.09 14.66
N LEU A 292 1.95 8.20 13.96
CA LEU A 292 2.08 8.27 12.52
C LEU A 292 3.55 8.42 12.10
N ALA A 293 3.87 8.01 10.89
CA ALA A 293 5.17 8.24 10.28
C ALA A 293 5.59 9.73 10.35
N PRO A 294 6.86 10.06 10.62
CA PRO A 294 8.04 9.16 10.67
C PRO A 294 8.26 8.43 12.01
N ALA A 295 7.40 8.59 13.00
CA ALA A 295 7.48 7.79 14.23
C ALA A 295 7.07 6.32 13.95
N TYR A 296 7.58 5.38 14.75
CA TYR A 296 7.34 3.95 14.55
C TYR A 296 7.07 3.23 15.87
N TYR A 297 6.58 2.02 15.74
CA TYR A 297 6.46 1.03 16.81
C TYR A 297 7.55 -0.04 16.65
N GLU A 298 8.06 -0.51 17.79
CA GLU A 298 9.12 -1.52 17.90
C GLU A 298 8.79 -2.58 18.96
#